data_2a48bb9a795ea8382118a5f07a39ed6d
#
_entry.id   2a48bb9a795ea8382118a5f07a39ed6d
#
_cell.length_a   1.000
_cell.length_b   1.000
_cell.length_c   1.000
_cell.angle_alpha   90.00
_cell.angle_beta   90.00
_cell.angle_gamma   90.00
#
_symmetry.space_group_name_H-M   'P 1'
#
loop_
_entity.id
_entity.type
_entity.pdbx_description
1 polymer ?
#
loop_
_entity_poly.entity_id
_entity_poly.type
_entity_poly.pdbx_seq_one_letter_code
_entity_poly.pdbx_strand_id
1 'polypeptide(L)'
;DSLDPYGSCRLCLVEVEGRRGFPASCTTPVAEGIKVKTQTPKLAELRKGVMELYISDHPLDCLTCATNGDCELQDMAGAVGLREVRYGYDGENHLKSEKDTSNPYFQFDPSKCIVCSRCVRACEEVQGTFALTIQGRGFESKAASGTENFLESECVSCGACVQACPTATLMENSVIAMGQAEHSKITTCAYCGVGCS
;
A
#
# COMPACT_ATOMS: atom_id res chain seq x y z
N ASP A 1 5.10 -4.97 9.65
CA ASP A 1 5.94 -6.01 9.03
C ASP A 1 5.45 -7.42 9.32
N SER A 2 4.12 -7.58 9.36
CA SER A 2 3.47 -8.87 9.61
C SER A 2 3.21 -9.67 8.32
N LEU A 3 3.51 -9.11 7.15
CA LEU A 3 3.32 -9.77 5.86
C LEU A 3 4.64 -10.32 5.30
N ASP A 4 4.58 -11.49 4.68
CA ASP A 4 5.73 -12.10 4.03
C ASP A 4 6.29 -11.23 2.88
N PRO A 5 7.60 -11.28 2.59
CA PRO A 5 8.18 -10.55 1.47
C PRO A 5 7.59 -10.98 0.12
N TYR A 6 7.16 -10.02 -0.70
CA TYR A 6 6.46 -10.30 -1.96
C TYR A 6 7.16 -9.73 -3.21
N GLY A 7 8.02 -8.72 -3.05
CA GLY A 7 8.77 -8.11 -4.15
C GLY A 7 7.94 -7.25 -5.10
N SER A 8 6.71 -6.88 -4.75
CA SER A 8 5.77 -6.15 -5.61
C SER A 8 6.18 -4.70 -5.84
N CYS A 9 6.45 -3.94 -4.79
CA CYS A 9 6.63 -2.47 -4.89
C CYS A 9 7.94 -2.03 -5.54
N ARG A 10 8.96 -2.88 -5.61
CA ARG A 10 10.27 -2.61 -6.22
C ARG A 10 11.05 -1.41 -5.65
N LEU A 11 10.66 -0.85 -4.52
CA LEU A 11 11.40 0.25 -3.88
C LEU A 11 12.65 -0.21 -3.12
N CYS A 12 12.73 -1.49 -2.76
CA CYS A 12 13.85 -2.09 -2.04
C CYS A 12 14.97 -2.63 -2.96
N LEU A 13 15.08 -2.12 -4.20
CA LEU A 13 16.14 -2.52 -5.13
C LEU A 13 17.53 -2.30 -4.56
N VAL A 14 18.42 -3.28 -4.78
CA VAL A 14 19.83 -3.23 -4.35
C VAL A 14 20.75 -3.62 -5.50
N GLU A 15 22.01 -3.23 -5.39
CA GLU A 15 23.10 -3.68 -6.26
C GLU A 15 23.90 -4.77 -5.54
N VAL A 16 24.03 -5.92 -6.17
CA VAL A 16 24.78 -7.06 -5.61
C VAL A 16 26.00 -7.29 -6.50
N GLU A 17 27.21 -7.31 -5.90
CA GLU A 17 28.45 -7.53 -6.63
C GLU A 17 28.43 -8.85 -7.37
N GLY A 18 28.80 -8.83 -8.66
CA GLY A 18 28.82 -10.02 -9.51
C GLY A 18 27.45 -10.47 -10.04
N ARG A 19 26.34 -9.84 -9.63
CA ARG A 19 24.99 -10.17 -10.10
C ARG A 19 24.49 -9.15 -11.11
N ARG A 20 23.93 -9.63 -12.23
CA ARG A 20 23.30 -8.77 -13.24
C ARG A 20 21.97 -8.21 -12.73
N GLY A 21 21.74 -6.91 -12.95
CA GLY A 21 20.48 -6.23 -12.62
C GLY A 21 20.41 -5.78 -11.16
N PHE A 22 19.21 -5.37 -10.74
CA PHE A 22 18.94 -4.80 -9.42
C PHE A 22 17.82 -5.62 -8.76
N PRO A 23 18.16 -6.66 -7.99
CA PRO A 23 17.15 -7.48 -7.31
C PRO A 23 16.45 -6.69 -6.21
N ALA A 24 15.22 -7.11 -5.88
CA ALA A 24 14.51 -6.64 -4.70
C ALA A 24 15.09 -7.31 -3.45
N SER A 25 15.56 -6.53 -2.48
CA SER A 25 16.20 -7.08 -1.26
C SER A 25 15.24 -7.93 -0.43
N CYS A 26 13.94 -7.57 -0.39
CA CYS A 26 12.94 -8.30 0.39
C CYS A 26 12.75 -9.77 -0.06
N THR A 27 13.03 -10.10 -1.32
CA THR A 27 12.87 -11.46 -1.88
C THR A 27 14.20 -12.09 -2.30
N THR A 28 15.32 -11.47 -1.98
CA THR A 28 16.64 -12.00 -2.33
C THR A 28 17.26 -12.68 -1.12
N PRO A 29 17.48 -14.02 -1.15
CA PRO A 29 18.14 -14.72 -0.07
C PRO A 29 19.55 -14.17 0.19
N VAL A 30 19.93 -14.12 1.45
CA VAL A 30 21.31 -13.82 1.85
C VAL A 30 22.21 -15.01 1.58
N ALA A 31 23.48 -14.75 1.24
CA ALA A 31 24.50 -15.77 1.07
C ALA A 31 25.81 -15.31 1.71
N GLU A 32 26.65 -16.27 2.10
CA GLU A 32 27.95 -15.96 2.69
C GLU A 32 28.82 -15.18 1.68
N GLY A 33 29.46 -14.12 2.16
CA GLY A 33 30.33 -13.27 1.35
C GLY A 33 29.60 -12.35 0.36
N ILE A 34 28.27 -12.31 0.34
CA ILE A 34 27.51 -11.39 -0.51
C ILE A 34 27.84 -9.94 -0.17
N LYS A 35 28.15 -9.14 -1.19
CA LYS A 35 28.40 -7.70 -1.03
C LYS A 35 27.24 -6.93 -1.69
N VAL A 36 26.56 -6.13 -0.87
CA VAL A 36 25.34 -5.42 -1.26
C VAL A 36 25.55 -3.91 -1.09
N LYS A 37 25.21 -3.14 -2.13
CA LYS A 37 25.12 -1.69 -2.06
C LYS A 37 23.66 -1.29 -2.05
N THR A 38 23.27 -0.50 -1.06
CA THR A 38 21.89 -0.02 -0.89
C THR A 38 21.70 1.41 -1.40
N GLN A 39 22.79 2.15 -1.61
CA GLN A 39 22.79 3.54 -2.03
C GLN A 39 23.82 3.72 -3.16
N THR A 40 23.34 3.86 -4.38
CA THR A 40 24.14 4.25 -5.55
C THR A 40 23.34 5.25 -6.39
N PRO A 41 23.98 6.11 -7.22
CA PRO A 41 23.24 7.00 -8.13
C PRO A 41 22.24 6.26 -9.02
N LYS A 42 22.60 5.05 -9.47
CA LYS A 42 21.72 4.24 -10.31
C LYS A 42 20.50 3.71 -9.54
N LEU A 43 20.66 3.29 -8.30
CA LEU A 43 19.54 2.89 -7.44
C LEU A 43 18.61 4.06 -7.13
N ALA A 44 19.16 5.26 -6.90
CA ALA A 44 18.36 6.46 -6.69
C ALA A 44 17.50 6.78 -7.93
N GLU A 45 18.09 6.73 -9.12
CA GLU A 45 17.38 6.92 -10.40
C GLU A 45 16.26 5.89 -10.56
N LEU A 46 16.54 4.59 -10.32
CA LEU A 46 15.56 3.52 -10.47
C LEU A 46 14.40 3.65 -9.48
N ARG A 47 14.67 3.94 -8.20
CA ARG A 47 13.63 4.14 -7.19
C ARG A 47 12.77 5.35 -7.50
N LYS A 48 13.38 6.44 -7.98
CA LYS A 48 12.62 7.61 -8.44
C LYS A 48 11.70 7.25 -9.60
N GLY A 49 12.19 6.51 -10.61
CA GLY A 49 11.38 6.03 -11.74
C GLY A 49 10.22 5.13 -11.30
N VAL A 50 10.43 4.24 -10.32
CA VAL A 50 9.37 3.43 -9.74
C VAL A 50 8.30 4.31 -9.10
N MET A 51 8.69 5.32 -8.33
CA MET A 51 7.73 6.24 -7.70
C MET A 51 7.01 7.11 -8.73
N GLU A 52 7.68 7.53 -9.81
CA GLU A 52 7.03 8.23 -10.92
C GLU A 52 5.88 7.40 -11.53
N LEU A 53 6.08 6.09 -11.68
CA LEU A 53 5.04 5.19 -12.18
C LEU A 53 3.87 5.06 -11.20
N TYR A 54 4.12 4.93 -9.89
CA TYR A 54 3.05 4.89 -8.90
C TYR A 54 2.23 6.19 -8.86
N ILE A 55 2.89 7.33 -8.89
CA ILE A 55 2.24 8.65 -8.84
C ILE A 55 1.52 8.97 -10.15
N SER A 56 1.95 8.41 -11.28
CA SER A 56 1.35 8.70 -12.59
C SER A 56 -0.13 8.29 -12.70
N ASP A 57 -0.57 7.35 -11.88
CA ASP A 57 -1.95 6.82 -11.87
C ASP A 57 -2.60 6.93 -10.48
N HIS A 58 -2.27 7.99 -9.76
CA HIS A 58 -2.81 8.28 -8.43
C HIS A 58 -3.35 9.71 -8.38
N PRO A 59 -4.52 9.96 -7.77
CA PRO A 59 -5.05 11.31 -7.64
C PRO A 59 -4.09 12.23 -6.86
N LEU A 60 -3.85 13.43 -7.42
CA LEU A 60 -2.95 14.43 -6.84
C LEU A 60 -3.69 15.41 -5.91
N ASP A 61 -4.63 14.89 -5.13
CA ASP A 61 -5.49 15.64 -4.22
C ASP A 61 -5.04 15.56 -2.74
N CYS A 62 -3.74 15.39 -2.50
CA CYS A 62 -3.16 15.19 -1.17
C CYS A 62 -3.67 16.20 -0.13
N LEU A 63 -3.85 17.47 -0.50
CA LEU A 63 -4.29 18.52 0.43
C LEU A 63 -5.71 18.31 0.97
N THR A 64 -6.55 17.56 0.27
CA THR A 64 -7.92 17.23 0.66
C THR A 64 -8.08 15.76 1.04
N CYS A 65 -7.01 14.97 0.93
CA CYS A 65 -7.01 13.56 1.28
C CYS A 65 -6.94 13.37 2.80
N ALA A 66 -7.77 12.49 3.33
CA ALA A 66 -7.84 12.25 4.78
C ALA A 66 -6.58 11.61 5.37
N THR A 67 -5.70 11.00 4.55
CA THR A 67 -4.40 10.48 4.97
C THR A 67 -3.25 11.45 4.73
N ASN A 68 -3.52 12.73 4.44
CA ASN A 68 -2.45 13.69 4.23
C ASN A 68 -1.56 13.81 5.49
N GLY A 69 -0.26 13.55 5.32
CA GLY A 69 0.70 13.52 6.43
C GLY A 69 0.81 12.16 7.15
N ASP A 70 0.00 11.16 6.76
CA ASP A 70 0.06 9.77 7.23
C ASP A 70 -0.18 8.82 6.05
N CYS A 71 0.63 8.97 5.00
CA CYS A 71 0.52 8.23 3.75
C CYS A 71 1.90 7.74 3.30
N GLU A 72 2.12 6.43 3.32
CA GLU A 72 3.40 5.84 2.93
C GLU A 72 3.80 6.19 1.48
N LEU A 73 2.82 6.32 0.57
CA LEU A 73 3.10 6.73 -0.82
C LEU A 73 3.68 8.16 -0.86
N GLN A 74 3.12 9.08 -0.09
CA GLN A 74 3.58 10.46 0.03
C GLN A 74 4.99 10.53 0.63
N ASP A 75 5.23 9.76 1.69
CA ASP A 75 6.54 9.68 2.36
C ASP A 75 7.61 9.12 1.42
N MET A 76 7.30 8.05 0.70
CA MET A 76 8.23 7.45 -0.25
C MET A 76 8.52 8.36 -1.43
N ALA A 77 7.54 9.10 -1.95
CA ALA A 77 7.76 10.11 -2.98
C ALA A 77 8.73 11.20 -2.48
N GLY A 78 8.54 11.64 -1.25
CA GLY A 78 9.47 12.56 -0.57
C GLY A 78 10.88 12.00 -0.43
N ALA A 79 11.00 10.77 0.05
CA ALA A 79 12.28 10.09 0.30
C ALA A 79 13.12 9.87 -0.98
N VAL A 80 12.49 9.61 -2.13
CA VAL A 80 13.20 9.49 -3.41
C VAL A 80 13.39 10.82 -4.14
N GLY A 81 12.98 11.94 -3.54
CA GLY A 81 13.12 13.29 -4.10
C GLY A 81 12.23 13.54 -5.32
N LEU A 82 11.08 12.86 -5.43
CA LEU A 82 10.09 13.13 -6.47
C LEU A 82 9.37 14.45 -6.16
N ARG A 83 9.38 15.40 -7.11
CA ARG A 83 8.75 16.71 -6.96
C ARG A 83 7.82 17.07 -8.12
N GLU A 84 7.91 16.35 -9.23
CA GLU A 84 7.16 16.61 -10.45
C GLU A 84 6.61 15.29 -10.99
N VAL A 85 5.42 15.34 -11.56
CA VAL A 85 4.80 14.19 -12.24
C VAL A 85 5.09 14.33 -13.75
N ARG A 86 5.87 13.38 -14.28
CA ARG A 86 6.33 13.40 -15.66
C ARG A 86 5.32 12.79 -16.63
N TYR A 87 4.54 11.84 -16.18
CA TYR A 87 3.46 11.20 -16.92
C TYR A 87 2.27 10.95 -16.01
N GLY A 88 1.14 10.66 -16.59
CA GLY A 88 -0.07 10.27 -15.85
C GLY A 88 -1.36 10.78 -16.47
N TYR A 89 -2.41 10.64 -15.72
CA TYR A 89 -3.79 10.92 -16.10
C TYR A 89 -4.28 12.25 -15.48
N ASP A 90 -3.52 13.31 -15.67
CA ASP A 90 -3.84 14.65 -15.15
C ASP A 90 -4.19 14.70 -13.65
N GLY A 91 -3.54 13.84 -12.87
CA GLY A 91 -3.75 13.72 -11.43
C GLY A 91 -4.97 12.89 -11.04
N GLU A 92 -5.41 11.98 -11.88
CA GLU A 92 -6.49 11.05 -11.62
C GLU A 92 -6.06 9.58 -11.80
N ASN A 93 -6.84 8.65 -11.25
CA ASN A 93 -6.71 7.23 -11.54
C ASN A 93 -7.50 6.88 -12.80
N HIS A 94 -6.94 6.02 -13.67
CA HIS A 94 -7.56 5.66 -14.95
C HIS A 94 -8.83 4.82 -14.81
N LEU A 95 -8.98 4.04 -13.74
CA LEU A 95 -10.08 3.07 -13.59
C LEU A 95 -11.43 3.68 -13.26
N LYS A 96 -11.52 4.93 -12.83
CA LYS A 96 -12.80 5.65 -12.54
C LYS A 96 -13.81 4.81 -11.73
N SER A 97 -13.34 4.02 -10.78
CA SER A 97 -14.19 3.15 -9.97
C SER A 97 -14.93 3.92 -8.88
N GLU A 98 -16.16 3.51 -8.58
CA GLU A 98 -16.94 4.06 -7.47
C GLU A 98 -16.39 3.61 -6.12
N LYS A 99 -16.59 4.46 -5.11
CA LYS A 99 -16.21 4.20 -3.73
C LYS A 99 -17.22 3.25 -3.08
N ASP A 100 -16.73 2.21 -2.41
CA ASP A 100 -17.56 1.32 -1.60
C ASP A 100 -17.58 1.79 -0.14
N THR A 101 -18.77 2.15 0.33
CA THR A 101 -19.04 2.57 1.71
C THR A 101 -19.96 1.61 2.46
N SER A 102 -20.13 0.40 1.95
CA SER A 102 -21.06 -0.60 2.50
C SER A 102 -20.60 -1.14 3.87
N ASN A 103 -19.29 -1.20 4.11
CA ASN A 103 -18.79 -1.70 5.40
C ASN A 103 -18.97 -0.65 6.51
N PRO A 104 -19.52 -1.04 7.70
CA PRO A 104 -19.79 -0.09 8.78
C PRO A 104 -18.54 0.51 9.45
N TYR A 105 -17.36 -0.08 9.28
CA TYR A 105 -16.13 0.33 9.97
C TYR A 105 -15.12 1.04 9.08
N PHE A 106 -15.11 0.75 7.78
CA PHE A 106 -14.16 1.33 6.83
C PHE A 106 -14.79 1.56 5.45
N GLN A 107 -14.15 2.40 4.65
CA GLN A 107 -14.49 2.64 3.25
C GLN A 107 -13.38 2.10 2.35
N PHE A 108 -13.75 1.74 1.12
CA PHE A 108 -12.84 1.33 0.07
C PHE A 108 -12.95 2.28 -1.11
N ASP A 109 -11.89 3.04 -1.38
CA ASP A 109 -11.77 3.96 -2.51
C ASP A 109 -10.76 3.43 -3.55
N PRO A 110 -11.23 2.74 -4.59
CA PRO A 110 -10.34 2.18 -5.62
C PRO A 110 -9.53 3.23 -6.36
N SER A 111 -9.98 4.48 -6.41
CA SER A 111 -9.26 5.57 -7.08
C SER A 111 -7.91 5.90 -6.44
N LYS A 112 -7.74 5.55 -5.16
CA LYS A 112 -6.51 5.73 -4.40
C LYS A 112 -5.59 4.51 -4.42
N CYS A 113 -6.02 3.42 -5.10
CA CYS A 113 -5.32 2.15 -5.10
C CYS A 113 -4.08 2.16 -6.01
N ILE A 114 -2.94 1.76 -5.47
CA ILE A 114 -1.69 1.57 -6.21
C ILE A 114 -1.41 0.09 -6.56
N VAL A 115 -2.37 -0.77 -6.38
CA VAL A 115 -2.33 -2.22 -6.68
C VAL A 115 -1.13 -2.93 -6.05
N CYS A 116 -0.74 -2.55 -4.84
CA CYS A 116 0.41 -3.12 -4.13
C CYS A 116 0.16 -4.51 -3.53
N SER A 117 -1.08 -4.99 -3.55
CA SER A 117 -1.54 -6.29 -3.02
C SER A 117 -1.41 -6.46 -1.49
N ARG A 118 -1.03 -5.44 -0.71
CA ARG A 118 -0.87 -5.57 0.75
C ARG A 118 -2.19 -5.93 1.44
N CYS A 119 -3.30 -5.33 1.02
CA CYS A 119 -4.63 -5.63 1.58
C CYS A 119 -5.09 -7.06 1.27
N VAL A 120 -4.83 -7.56 0.07
CA VAL A 120 -5.13 -8.94 -0.33
C VAL A 120 -4.36 -9.90 0.56
N ARG A 121 -3.06 -9.68 0.69
CA ARG A 121 -2.17 -10.51 1.51
C ARG A 121 -2.48 -10.39 3.00
N ALA A 122 -2.85 -9.23 3.52
CA ALA A 122 -3.30 -9.09 4.90
C ALA A 122 -4.59 -9.88 5.16
N CYS A 123 -5.51 -9.92 4.19
CA CYS A 123 -6.71 -10.72 4.27
C CYS A 123 -6.41 -12.24 4.28
N GLU A 124 -5.40 -12.66 3.51
CA GLU A 124 -4.94 -14.05 3.42
C GLU A 124 -4.06 -14.45 4.61
N GLU A 125 -2.94 -13.74 4.83
CA GLU A 125 -1.88 -14.14 5.76
C GLU A 125 -2.24 -13.88 7.23
N VAL A 126 -3.01 -12.81 7.51
CA VAL A 126 -3.36 -12.41 8.88
C VAL A 126 -4.72 -12.95 9.29
N GLN A 127 -5.74 -12.77 8.45
CA GLN A 127 -7.12 -13.16 8.79
C GLN A 127 -7.53 -14.54 8.24
N GLY A 128 -7.07 -14.91 7.05
CA GLY A 128 -7.40 -16.19 6.42
C GLY A 128 -8.81 -16.27 5.80
N THR A 129 -9.48 -15.15 5.54
CA THR A 129 -10.84 -15.13 4.96
C THR A 129 -10.86 -15.01 3.44
N PHE A 130 -9.76 -14.57 2.81
CA PHE A 130 -9.64 -14.42 1.36
C PHE A 130 -10.73 -13.55 0.72
N ALA A 131 -11.27 -12.60 1.47
CA ALA A 131 -12.34 -11.72 0.99
C ALA A 131 -11.88 -10.70 -0.07
N LEU A 132 -10.57 -10.51 -0.22
CA LEU A 132 -9.95 -9.61 -1.19
C LEU A 132 -9.10 -10.36 -2.21
N THR A 133 -9.13 -9.90 -3.45
CA THR A 133 -8.30 -10.44 -4.54
C THR A 133 -7.87 -9.33 -5.49
N ILE A 134 -6.92 -9.64 -6.38
CA ILE A 134 -6.64 -8.78 -7.55
C ILE A 134 -7.46 -9.29 -8.72
N GLN A 135 -8.35 -8.45 -9.21
CA GLN A 135 -9.16 -8.69 -10.39
C GLN A 135 -8.52 -8.05 -11.62
N GLY A 136 -8.69 -8.66 -12.80
CA GLY A 136 -8.12 -8.15 -14.04
C GLY A 136 -6.63 -8.45 -14.20
N ARG A 137 -6.02 -7.82 -15.20
CA ARG A 137 -4.58 -7.94 -15.49
C ARG A 137 -4.04 -6.69 -16.18
N GLY A 138 -2.74 -6.46 -16.06
CA GLY A 138 -2.09 -5.28 -16.65
C GLY A 138 -2.70 -3.99 -16.11
N PHE A 139 -3.02 -3.05 -16.98
CA PHE A 139 -3.63 -1.77 -16.62
C PHE A 139 -5.04 -1.90 -16.00
N GLU A 140 -5.76 -2.99 -16.29
CA GLU A 140 -7.10 -3.25 -15.73
C GLU A 140 -7.04 -3.92 -14.34
N SER A 141 -5.85 -4.11 -13.77
CA SER A 141 -5.69 -4.72 -12.45
C SER A 141 -6.22 -3.81 -11.36
N LYS A 142 -7.08 -4.36 -10.48
CA LYS A 142 -7.62 -3.66 -9.31
C LYS A 142 -7.82 -4.61 -8.15
N ALA A 143 -7.70 -4.09 -6.93
CA ALA A 143 -8.16 -4.82 -5.76
C ALA A 143 -9.69 -4.84 -5.73
N ALA A 144 -10.29 -5.96 -5.39
CA ALA A 144 -11.73 -6.16 -5.35
C ALA A 144 -12.13 -7.18 -4.29
N SER A 145 -13.37 -7.07 -3.79
CA SER A 145 -13.96 -8.00 -2.84
C SER A 145 -14.50 -9.29 -3.47
N GLY A 146 -14.52 -9.39 -4.80
CA GLY A 146 -15.09 -10.53 -5.51
C GLY A 146 -16.62 -10.50 -5.63
N THR A 147 -17.29 -9.55 -4.97
CA THR A 147 -18.74 -9.29 -4.97
C THR A 147 -19.00 -7.83 -5.33
N GLU A 148 -20.27 -7.40 -5.35
CA GLU A 148 -20.59 -5.99 -5.66
C GLU A 148 -20.02 -5.02 -4.62
N ASN A 149 -20.00 -5.42 -3.34
CA ASN A 149 -19.50 -4.59 -2.24
C ASN A 149 -18.97 -5.45 -1.08
N PHE A 150 -18.31 -4.81 -0.10
CA PHE A 150 -17.73 -5.50 1.04
C PHE A 150 -18.78 -6.16 1.96
N LEU A 151 -19.97 -5.59 2.08
CA LEU A 151 -21.00 -6.15 2.95
C LEU A 151 -21.52 -7.51 2.45
N GLU A 152 -21.51 -7.74 1.14
CA GLU A 152 -21.94 -8.97 0.50
C GLU A 152 -20.82 -10.01 0.34
N SER A 153 -19.59 -9.63 0.71
CA SER A 153 -18.42 -10.51 0.61
C SER A 153 -18.20 -11.34 1.87
N GLU A 154 -17.22 -12.26 1.84
CA GLU A 154 -16.77 -13.03 3.00
C GLU A 154 -16.00 -12.18 4.05
N CYS A 155 -16.05 -10.85 3.94
CA CYS A 155 -15.34 -9.93 4.82
C CYS A 155 -15.91 -9.99 6.25
N VAL A 156 -15.03 -10.23 7.22
CA VAL A 156 -15.39 -10.25 8.66
C VAL A 156 -15.07 -8.93 9.36
N SER A 157 -14.77 -7.86 8.61
CA SER A 157 -14.48 -6.51 9.12
C SER A 157 -13.34 -6.45 10.16
N CYS A 158 -12.33 -7.31 10.05
CA CYS A 158 -11.22 -7.39 11.01
C CYS A 158 -10.26 -6.17 10.96
N GLY A 159 -10.27 -5.37 9.89
CA GLY A 159 -9.41 -4.19 9.73
C GLY A 159 -7.96 -4.46 9.30
N ALA A 160 -7.51 -5.72 9.16
CA ALA A 160 -6.13 -6.03 8.78
C ALA A 160 -5.71 -5.40 7.44
N CYS A 161 -6.61 -5.37 6.46
CA CYS A 161 -6.38 -4.73 5.17
C CYS A 161 -6.29 -3.19 5.27
N VAL A 162 -7.04 -2.58 6.18
CA VAL A 162 -7.01 -1.14 6.44
C VAL A 162 -5.65 -0.76 7.03
N GLN A 163 -5.20 -1.48 8.05
CA GLN A 163 -3.89 -1.27 8.68
C GLN A 163 -2.70 -1.52 7.73
N ALA A 164 -2.87 -2.41 6.76
CA ALA A 164 -1.84 -2.71 5.76
C ALA A 164 -1.82 -1.75 4.57
N CYS A 165 -2.86 -0.92 4.38
CA CYS A 165 -2.99 -0.06 3.21
C CYS A 165 -2.01 1.13 3.28
N PRO A 166 -1.14 1.34 2.27
CA PRO A 166 -0.17 2.43 2.27
C PRO A 166 -0.73 3.77 1.77
N THR A 167 -2.02 3.80 1.40
CA THR A 167 -2.71 4.97 0.83
C THR A 167 -4.12 5.10 1.43
N ALA A 168 -4.89 6.08 0.97
CA ALA A 168 -6.29 6.26 1.37
C ALA A 168 -7.29 5.31 0.69
N THR A 169 -6.84 4.18 0.12
CA THR A 169 -7.73 3.21 -0.53
C THR A 169 -8.66 2.53 0.47
N LEU A 170 -8.13 2.11 1.60
CA LEU A 170 -8.89 1.51 2.71
C LEU A 170 -8.69 2.39 3.94
N MET A 171 -9.76 2.97 4.45
CA MET A 171 -9.71 3.92 5.56
C MET A 171 -10.82 3.65 6.56
N GLU A 172 -10.48 3.76 7.84
CA GLU A 172 -11.46 3.69 8.92
C GLU A 172 -12.45 4.86 8.87
N ASN A 173 -13.73 4.56 9.08
CA ASN A 173 -14.79 5.58 9.15
C ASN A 173 -14.54 6.59 10.28
N SER A 174 -13.91 6.17 11.37
CA SER A 174 -13.49 7.04 12.47
C SER A 174 -12.49 8.10 12.03
N VAL A 175 -11.47 7.72 11.26
CA VAL A 175 -10.47 8.66 10.74
C VAL A 175 -11.09 9.62 9.73
N ILE A 176 -12.00 9.15 8.88
CA ILE A 176 -12.70 10.00 7.91
C ILE A 176 -13.58 11.04 8.63
N ALA A 177 -14.27 10.64 9.71
CA ALA A 177 -15.19 11.51 10.44
C ALA A 177 -14.50 12.49 11.39
N MET A 178 -13.45 12.07 12.07
CA MET A 178 -12.81 12.83 13.16
C MET A 178 -11.44 13.41 12.80
N GLY A 179 -10.87 12.99 11.67
CA GLY A 179 -9.49 13.30 11.29
C GLY A 179 -8.47 12.39 11.97
N GLN A 180 -7.20 12.67 11.71
CA GLN A 180 -6.08 11.94 12.28
C GLN A 180 -5.87 12.31 13.76
N ALA A 181 -5.39 11.34 14.55
CA ALA A 181 -5.06 11.58 15.96
C ALA A 181 -3.87 12.55 16.09
N GLU A 182 -4.00 13.59 16.92
CA GLU A 182 -2.90 14.49 17.24
C GLU A 182 -1.78 13.81 18.04
N HIS A 183 -2.15 12.79 18.82
CA HIS A 183 -1.22 12.05 19.66
C HIS A 183 -1.57 10.55 19.66
N SER A 184 -0.55 9.69 19.61
CA SER A 184 -0.70 8.25 19.77
C SER A 184 0.12 7.75 20.96
N LYS A 185 -0.36 6.70 21.64
CA LYS A 185 0.34 6.06 22.74
C LYS A 185 0.13 4.54 22.66
N ILE A 186 1.22 3.79 22.70
CA ILE A 186 1.16 2.33 22.81
C ILE A 186 0.58 1.97 24.18
N THR A 187 -0.46 1.16 24.20
CA THR A 187 -1.11 0.69 25.42
C THR A 187 -1.65 -0.72 25.22
N THR A 188 -2.03 -1.37 26.31
CA THR A 188 -2.62 -2.71 26.25
C THR A 188 -4.06 -2.62 25.77
N CYS A 189 -4.44 -3.48 24.79
CA CYS A 189 -5.82 -3.61 24.34
C CYS A 189 -6.72 -4.10 25.47
N ALA A 190 -7.88 -3.44 25.65
CA ALA A 190 -8.84 -3.74 26.71
C ALA A 190 -9.95 -4.73 26.30
N TYR A 191 -9.99 -5.17 25.03
CA TYR A 191 -11.13 -5.92 24.50
C TYR A 191 -11.12 -7.43 24.78
N CYS A 192 -9.95 -8.02 25.03
CA CYS A 192 -9.84 -9.43 25.43
C CYS A 192 -8.64 -9.68 26.35
N GLY A 193 -8.53 -10.87 26.91
CA GLY A 193 -7.49 -11.25 27.85
C GLY A 193 -6.09 -11.49 27.25
N VAL A 194 -5.93 -11.42 25.93
CA VAL A 194 -4.61 -11.60 25.27
C VAL A 194 -3.65 -10.47 25.61
N GLY A 195 -4.14 -9.26 25.75
CA GLY A 195 -3.33 -8.11 26.16
C GLY A 195 -2.37 -7.60 25.08
N CYS A 196 -2.77 -7.65 23.81
CA CYS A 196 -1.99 -7.09 22.68
C CYS A 196 -1.72 -5.58 22.87
N SER A 197 -0.58 -5.12 22.36
CA SER A 197 -0.17 -3.71 22.36
C SER A 197 0.46 -3.30 21.04
#